data_0a1ac1454c64e42806e07cf35ee75bee
#
_entry.id   0a1ac1454c64e42806e07cf35ee75bee
#
_cell.length_a   1.000
_cell.length_b   1.000
_cell.length_c   1.000
_cell.angle_alpha   90.00
_cell.angle_beta   90.00
_cell.angle_gamma   90.00
#
_symmetry.space_group_name_H-M   'P 1'
#
loop_
_entity.id
_entity.type
_entity.pdbx_description
1 polymer ?
#
loop_
_entity_poly.entity_id
_entity_poly.type
_entity_poly.pdbx_seq_one_letter_code
_entity_poly.pdbx_strand_id
1 'polypeptide(L)'
;MKLRELVNKIDNNIVLWIVRAPDTNVLFKRENASDVIPESLLCMEVGTFFAGYDRVHIEVKRNSRKGSFRELLNCLSSYACIDVYVDNRDGTKEKVYSDRAVLCTSEEYDDCLVKRISPYRSEWGDKIEIEIEPCEEEDTQEVERNET
;
A
#
# COMPACT_ATOMS: atom_id res chain seq x y z
N MET A 1 -0.77 9.37 -11.62
CA MET A 1 0.29 9.20 -12.65
C MET A 1 0.96 7.85 -12.47
N LYS A 2 1.05 7.10 -13.52
CA LYS A 2 1.77 5.83 -13.52
C LYS A 2 3.28 6.07 -13.57
N LEU A 3 4.05 5.15 -12.99
CA LEU A 3 5.51 5.26 -13.01
C LEU A 3 6.05 5.39 -14.43
N ARG A 4 5.49 4.66 -15.39
CA ARG A 4 5.87 4.74 -16.79
C ARG A 4 5.86 6.18 -17.33
N GLU A 5 4.82 6.92 -16.99
CA GLU A 5 4.67 8.30 -17.47
C GLU A 5 5.73 9.22 -16.90
N LEU A 6 6.08 9.04 -15.63
CA LEU A 6 7.11 9.83 -14.98
C LEU A 6 8.50 9.48 -15.53
N VAL A 7 8.81 8.20 -15.63
CA VAL A 7 10.12 7.73 -16.11
C VAL A 7 10.39 8.22 -17.52
N ASN A 8 9.38 8.25 -18.38
CA ASN A 8 9.53 8.74 -19.75
C ASN A 8 9.94 10.20 -19.84
N LYS A 9 9.75 10.96 -18.76
CA LYS A 9 10.12 12.38 -18.69
C LYS A 9 11.47 12.63 -18.04
N ILE A 10 12.09 11.58 -17.51
CA ILE A 10 13.39 11.67 -16.83
C ILE A 10 14.47 11.15 -17.74
N ASP A 11 15.58 11.87 -17.85
CA ASP A 11 16.71 11.47 -18.68
C ASP A 11 17.23 10.08 -18.28
N ASN A 12 17.61 9.31 -19.28
CA ASN A 12 18.05 7.93 -19.07
C ASN A 12 19.34 7.80 -18.27
N ASN A 13 20.14 8.85 -18.20
CA ASN A 13 21.40 8.84 -17.46
C ASN A 13 21.26 9.23 -15.99
N ILE A 14 20.04 9.55 -15.55
CA ILE A 14 19.77 9.87 -14.16
C ILE A 14 19.54 8.58 -13.38
N VAL A 15 20.19 8.45 -12.23
CA VAL A 15 20.01 7.31 -11.35
C VAL A 15 18.64 7.43 -10.68
N LEU A 16 17.86 6.36 -10.74
CA LEU A 16 16.52 6.30 -10.13
C LEU A 16 16.49 5.21 -9.06
N TRP A 17 15.96 5.56 -7.91
CA TRP A 17 15.64 4.60 -6.87
C TRP A 17 14.12 4.55 -6.74
N ILE A 18 13.55 3.39 -7.05
CA ILE A 18 12.12 3.16 -6.95
C ILE A 18 11.87 2.46 -5.63
N VAL A 19 11.13 3.11 -4.75
CA VAL A 19 10.87 2.62 -3.40
C VAL A 19 9.39 2.44 -3.20
N ARG A 20 9.03 1.51 -2.32
CA ARG A 20 7.64 1.24 -2.00
C ARG A 20 7.19 2.09 -0.81
N ALA A 21 6.09 2.82 -0.99
CA ALA A 21 5.44 3.49 0.12
C ALA A 21 4.62 2.48 0.92
N PRO A 22 4.48 2.61 2.24
CA PRO A 22 5.10 3.61 3.12
C PRO A 22 6.44 3.17 3.72
N ASP A 23 6.84 1.91 3.55
CA ASP A 23 8.00 1.32 4.23
C ASP A 23 9.35 1.70 3.64
N THR A 24 9.35 2.41 2.52
CA THR A 24 10.53 2.86 1.78
C THR A 24 11.50 1.76 1.37
N ASN A 25 11.04 0.53 1.27
CA ASN A 25 11.84 -0.56 0.73
C ASN A 25 12.19 -0.30 -0.72
N VAL A 26 13.46 -0.44 -1.07
CA VAL A 26 13.92 -0.25 -2.44
C VAL A 26 13.48 -1.44 -3.27
N LEU A 27 12.66 -1.19 -4.29
CA LEU A 27 12.17 -2.21 -5.20
C LEU A 27 13.08 -2.38 -6.41
N PHE A 28 13.69 -1.29 -6.88
CA PHE A 28 14.54 -1.30 -8.04
C PHE A 28 15.43 -0.07 -8.07
N LYS A 29 16.66 -0.25 -8.55
CA LYS A 29 17.61 0.85 -8.77
C LYS A 29 18.01 0.84 -10.23
N ARG A 30 17.74 1.94 -10.94
CA ARG A 30 18.27 2.14 -12.28
C ARG A 30 19.54 2.97 -12.15
N GLU A 31 20.69 2.34 -12.31
CA GLU A 31 21.99 3.01 -12.18
C GLU A 31 22.56 3.39 -13.54
N ASN A 32 22.15 2.70 -14.59
CA ASN A 32 22.58 2.90 -15.96
C ASN A 32 21.38 2.93 -16.90
N ALA A 33 21.56 3.54 -18.07
CA ALA A 33 20.52 3.57 -19.09
C ALA A 33 20.14 2.16 -19.58
N SER A 34 21.04 1.18 -19.41
CA SER A 34 20.78 -0.20 -19.79
C SER A 34 19.94 -0.97 -18.79
N ASP A 35 19.75 -0.45 -17.60
CA ASP A 35 18.92 -1.09 -16.58
C ASP A 35 17.45 -0.91 -16.93
N VAL A 36 16.75 -2.01 -17.18
CA VAL A 36 15.35 -2.00 -17.60
C VAL A 36 14.45 -2.13 -16.39
N ILE A 37 13.57 -1.16 -16.20
CA ILE A 37 12.60 -1.20 -15.09
C ILE A 37 11.54 -2.25 -15.42
N PRO A 38 11.27 -3.19 -14.49
CA PRO A 38 10.25 -4.22 -14.73
C PRO A 38 8.87 -3.62 -15.03
N GLU A 39 8.14 -4.25 -15.94
CA GLU A 39 6.80 -3.81 -16.31
C GLU A 39 5.85 -3.75 -15.12
N SER A 40 6.00 -4.67 -14.19
CA SER A 40 5.18 -4.68 -12.97
C SER A 40 5.32 -3.40 -12.15
N LEU A 41 6.50 -2.78 -12.16
CA LEU A 41 6.72 -1.51 -11.48
C LEU A 41 6.23 -0.33 -12.30
N LEU A 42 6.40 -0.38 -13.62
CA LEU A 42 5.98 0.70 -14.51
C LEU A 42 4.48 0.95 -14.48
N CYS A 43 3.70 -0.06 -14.11
CA CYS A 43 2.25 0.05 -14.00
C CYS A 43 1.78 0.61 -12.64
N MET A 44 2.69 0.78 -11.68
CA MET A 44 2.31 1.27 -10.35
C MET A 44 2.08 2.77 -10.35
N GLU A 45 1.26 3.21 -9.41
CA GLU A 45 1.00 4.64 -9.21
C GLU A 45 2.17 5.31 -8.49
N VAL A 46 2.52 6.51 -8.92
CA VAL A 46 3.52 7.33 -8.25
C VAL A 46 2.86 8.04 -7.07
N GLY A 47 3.42 7.86 -5.88
CA GLY A 47 2.99 8.58 -4.70
C GLY A 47 3.65 9.95 -4.62
N THR A 48 4.96 9.96 -4.58
CA THR A 48 5.76 11.19 -4.54
C THR A 48 7.13 10.91 -5.12
N PHE A 49 7.85 11.97 -5.45
CA PHE A 49 9.24 11.84 -5.86
C PHE A 49 10.03 13.07 -5.39
N PHE A 50 11.31 12.88 -5.17
CA PHE A 50 12.20 13.97 -4.73
C PHE A 50 13.63 13.68 -5.15
N ALA A 51 14.41 14.74 -5.28
CA ALA A 51 15.81 14.62 -5.64
C ALA A 51 16.65 14.25 -4.40
N GLY A 52 17.45 13.21 -4.54
CA GLY A 52 18.51 12.90 -3.61
C GLY A 52 19.79 13.59 -4.05
N TYR A 53 20.91 13.25 -3.39
CA TYR A 53 22.22 13.87 -3.67
C TYR A 53 22.66 13.63 -5.13
N ASP A 54 22.51 12.41 -5.61
CA ASP A 54 22.99 11.97 -6.93
C ASP A 54 21.96 11.18 -7.70
N ARG A 55 20.68 11.26 -7.29
CA ARG A 55 19.63 10.39 -7.83
C ARG A 55 18.24 10.98 -7.57
N VAL A 56 17.26 10.40 -8.21
CA VAL A 56 15.85 10.71 -7.95
C VAL A 56 15.23 9.52 -7.24
N HIS A 57 14.58 9.79 -6.11
CA HIS A 57 13.77 8.81 -5.41
C HIS A 57 12.34 8.92 -5.87
N ILE A 58 11.74 7.80 -6.24
CA ILE A 58 10.34 7.75 -6.66
C ILE A 58 9.63 6.74 -5.77
N GLU A 59 8.67 7.23 -4.99
CA GLU A 59 7.83 6.36 -4.19
C GLU A 59 6.65 5.89 -5.04
N VAL A 60 6.47 4.59 -5.12
CA VAL A 60 5.33 4.00 -5.82
C VAL A 60 4.38 3.36 -4.82
N LYS A 61 3.11 3.40 -5.15
CA LYS A 61 2.04 2.80 -4.36
C LYS A 61 1.54 1.60 -5.10
N ARG A 62 1.17 0.58 -4.36
CA ARG A 62 0.50 -0.54 -4.98
C ARG A 62 -0.85 -0.12 -5.53
N ASN A 63 -1.23 -0.73 -6.64
CA ASN A 63 -2.59 -0.62 -7.12
C ASN A 63 -3.51 -1.14 -6.03
N SER A 64 -4.50 -0.34 -5.68
CA SER A 64 -5.42 -0.68 -4.61
C SER A 64 -6.82 -0.82 -5.18
N ARG A 65 -7.55 -1.80 -4.66
CA ARG A 65 -8.96 -1.95 -4.96
C ARG A 65 -9.72 -0.79 -4.30
N LYS A 66 -10.70 -0.24 -5.00
CA LYS A 66 -11.52 0.85 -4.46
C LYS A 66 -12.21 0.41 -3.16
N GLY A 67 -12.08 1.23 -2.12
CA GLY A 67 -12.63 0.94 -0.81
C GLY A 67 -11.82 -0.03 0.03
N SER A 68 -10.65 -0.46 -0.45
CA SER A 68 -9.82 -1.42 0.27
C SER A 68 -9.00 -0.79 1.38
N PHE A 69 -8.51 -1.63 2.27
CA PHE A 69 -7.61 -1.22 3.34
C PHE A 69 -6.33 -0.56 2.77
N ARG A 70 -5.77 -1.11 1.70
CA ARG A 70 -4.58 -0.52 1.07
C ARG A 70 -4.86 0.88 0.52
N GLU A 71 -6.01 1.10 -0.09
CA GLU A 71 -6.39 2.43 -0.54
C GLU A 71 -6.44 3.42 0.63
N LEU A 72 -7.03 2.99 1.75
CA LEU A 72 -7.08 3.82 2.94
C LEU A 72 -5.68 4.11 3.48
N LEU A 73 -4.83 3.10 3.61
CA LEU A 73 -3.46 3.30 4.08
C LEU A 73 -2.68 4.27 3.19
N ASN A 74 -2.91 4.23 1.89
CA ASN A 74 -2.26 5.14 0.95
C ASN A 74 -2.66 6.61 1.19
N CYS A 75 -3.80 6.84 1.83
CA CYS A 75 -4.30 8.18 2.12
C CYS A 75 -3.96 8.65 3.53
N LEU A 76 -3.62 7.73 4.43
CA LEU A 76 -3.33 8.08 5.82
C LEU A 76 -1.96 8.71 5.98
N SER A 77 -1.84 9.60 6.96
CA SER A 77 -0.54 10.07 7.40
C SER A 77 0.30 8.89 7.88
N SER A 78 1.57 8.87 7.51
CA SER A 78 2.50 7.80 7.90
C SER A 78 2.59 7.62 9.41
N TYR A 79 2.42 8.70 10.16
CA TYR A 79 2.54 8.68 11.61
C TYR A 79 1.21 8.50 12.35
N ALA A 80 0.11 8.37 11.62
CA ALA A 80 -1.18 8.11 12.25
C ALA A 80 -1.14 6.78 13.00
N CYS A 81 -1.60 6.79 14.24
CA CYS A 81 -1.75 5.57 15.03
C CYS A 81 -3.08 4.93 14.68
N ILE A 82 -3.06 3.66 14.32
CA ILE A 82 -4.25 2.94 13.89
C ILE A 82 -4.41 1.64 14.68
N ASP A 83 -5.65 1.28 14.93
CA ASP A 83 -6.04 -0.05 15.41
C ASP A 83 -6.93 -0.66 14.34
N VAL A 84 -6.54 -1.82 13.82
CA VAL A 84 -7.27 -2.49 12.76
C VAL A 84 -7.95 -3.73 13.29
N TYR A 85 -9.23 -3.83 13.04
CA TYR A 85 -10.06 -4.97 13.46
C TYR A 85 -10.67 -5.63 12.23
N VAL A 86 -10.62 -6.95 12.20
CA VAL A 86 -11.40 -7.74 11.23
C VAL A 86 -12.76 -8.02 11.86
N ASP A 87 -13.82 -7.60 11.20
CA ASP A 87 -15.19 -7.87 11.61
C ASP A 87 -15.63 -9.18 10.96
N ASN A 88 -15.51 -10.27 11.71
CA ASN A 88 -15.83 -11.60 11.21
C ASN A 88 -17.33 -11.79 11.02
N ARG A 89 -17.69 -12.72 10.13
CA ARG A 89 -19.10 -12.99 9.80
C ARG A 89 -19.92 -13.52 10.96
N ASP A 90 -19.25 -14.11 11.96
CA ASP A 90 -19.92 -14.61 13.16
C ASP A 90 -20.20 -13.51 14.18
N GLY A 91 -19.87 -12.26 13.87
CA GLY A 91 -20.08 -11.11 14.74
C GLY A 91 -18.94 -10.82 15.68
N THR A 92 -17.87 -11.61 15.65
CA THR A 92 -16.68 -11.33 16.45
C THR A 92 -15.75 -10.36 15.74
N LYS A 93 -14.99 -9.60 16.52
CA LYS A 93 -13.97 -8.69 16.01
C LYS A 93 -12.61 -9.10 16.54
N GLU A 94 -11.66 -9.17 15.65
CA GLU A 94 -10.29 -9.52 15.99
C GLU A 94 -9.36 -8.37 15.67
N LYS A 95 -8.60 -7.92 16.66
CA LYS A 95 -7.58 -6.90 16.45
C LYS A 95 -6.39 -7.55 15.75
N VAL A 96 -6.11 -7.12 14.53
CA VAL A 96 -5.04 -7.70 13.70
C VAL A 96 -3.83 -6.79 13.58
N TYR A 97 -3.96 -5.52 13.95
CA TYR A 97 -2.86 -4.58 13.90
C TYR A 97 -3.10 -3.41 14.85
N SER A 98 -2.05 -2.93 15.49
CA SER A 98 -2.09 -1.76 16.37
C SER A 98 -0.72 -1.11 16.42
N ASP A 99 -0.54 -0.06 15.64
CA ASP A 99 0.68 0.75 15.62
C ASP A 99 0.51 1.91 14.63
N ARG A 100 1.59 2.58 14.28
CA ARG A 100 1.60 3.62 13.26
C ARG A 100 1.36 3.04 11.88
N ALA A 101 0.68 3.80 11.03
CA ALA A 101 0.37 3.35 9.67
C ALA A 101 1.63 3.01 8.87
N VAL A 102 2.72 3.77 9.05
CA VAL A 102 3.97 3.54 8.34
C VAL A 102 4.59 2.17 8.63
N LEU A 103 4.32 1.61 9.81
CA LEU A 103 4.86 0.31 10.21
C LEU A 103 4.00 -0.86 9.73
N CYS A 104 2.85 -0.58 9.12
CA CYS A 104 1.95 -1.61 8.59
C CYS A 104 2.43 -2.06 7.21
N THR A 105 3.38 -2.99 7.20
CA THR A 105 4.00 -3.49 5.97
C THR A 105 3.39 -4.78 5.44
N SER A 106 2.55 -5.43 6.24
CA SER A 106 1.88 -6.66 5.83
C SER A 106 0.93 -6.43 4.66
N GLU A 107 0.92 -7.36 3.73
CA GLU A 107 0.06 -7.32 2.55
C GLU A 107 -1.22 -8.11 2.73
N GLU A 108 -1.32 -8.82 3.85
CA GLU A 108 -2.38 -9.78 4.11
C GLU A 108 -3.79 -9.19 4.00
N TYR A 109 -3.94 -7.93 4.42
CA TYR A 109 -5.25 -7.28 4.46
C TYR A 109 -5.46 -6.22 3.38
N ASP A 110 -4.54 -6.11 2.43
CA ASP A 110 -4.56 -5.05 1.43
C ASP A 110 -5.88 -4.97 0.66
N ASP A 111 -6.44 -6.10 0.28
CA ASP A 111 -7.65 -6.17 -0.54
C ASP A 111 -8.93 -6.27 0.27
N CYS A 112 -8.84 -6.33 1.59
CA CYS A 112 -10.02 -6.35 2.45
C CYS A 112 -10.72 -5.00 2.38
N LEU A 113 -12.04 -5.01 2.25
CA LEU A 113 -12.82 -3.79 2.19
C LEU A 113 -12.92 -3.13 3.55
N VAL A 114 -12.77 -1.82 3.58
CA VAL A 114 -12.96 -1.04 4.80
C VAL A 114 -14.45 -0.91 5.05
N LYS A 115 -14.87 -1.32 6.24
CA LYS A 115 -16.26 -1.27 6.65
C LYS A 115 -16.57 0.00 7.41
N ARG A 116 -15.66 0.40 8.31
CA ARG A 116 -15.90 1.52 9.21
C ARG A 116 -14.59 2.15 9.65
N ILE A 117 -14.62 3.46 9.81
CA ILE A 117 -13.50 4.24 10.33
C ILE A 117 -14.07 5.12 11.45
N SER A 118 -13.45 5.11 12.61
CA SER A 118 -13.88 5.96 13.72
C SER A 118 -12.69 6.49 14.51
N PRO A 119 -12.79 7.72 15.01
CA PRO A 119 -11.76 8.24 15.89
C PRO A 119 -11.85 7.56 17.26
N TYR A 120 -10.72 7.39 17.89
CA TYR A 120 -10.64 6.83 19.23
C TYR A 120 -9.60 7.59 20.04
N ARG A 121 -10.00 8.07 21.21
CA ARG A 121 -9.08 8.73 22.13
C ARG A 121 -8.70 7.77 23.24
N SER A 122 -7.40 7.50 23.37
CA SER A 122 -6.87 6.68 24.44
C SER A 122 -6.02 7.54 25.39
N GLU A 123 -5.60 6.94 26.51
CA GLU A 123 -4.66 7.59 27.44
C GLU A 123 -3.32 7.93 26.77
N TRP A 124 -3.01 7.25 25.69
CA TRP A 124 -1.74 7.37 24.98
C TRP A 124 -1.82 8.29 23.74
N GLY A 125 -2.98 8.89 23.51
CA GLY A 125 -3.20 9.80 22.41
C GLY A 125 -4.35 9.38 21.51
N ASP A 126 -4.52 10.12 20.44
CA ASP A 126 -5.61 9.88 19.48
C ASP A 126 -5.22 8.77 18.50
N LYS A 127 -6.18 7.90 18.23
CA LYS A 127 -6.04 6.80 17.30
C LYS A 127 -7.20 6.77 16.33
N ILE A 128 -7.01 6.06 15.23
CA ILE A 128 -8.07 5.77 14.28
C ILE A 128 -8.35 4.28 14.35
N GLU A 129 -9.58 3.92 14.66
CA GLU A 129 -10.03 2.54 14.56
C GLU A 129 -10.54 2.27 13.17
N ILE A 130 -10.06 1.20 12.57
CA ILE A 130 -10.43 0.78 11.23
C ILE A 130 -11.00 -0.63 11.31
N GLU A 131 -12.26 -0.79 10.91
CA GLU A 131 -12.89 -2.09 10.78
C GLU A 131 -12.87 -2.49 9.33
N ILE A 132 -12.35 -3.68 9.05
CA ILE A 132 -12.30 -4.23 7.71
C ILE A 132 -13.12 -5.53 7.66
N GLU A 133 -13.67 -5.82 6.49
CA GLU A 133 -14.31 -7.09 6.24
C GLU A 133 -13.25 -8.17 6.06
N PRO A 134 -13.56 -9.44 6.36
CA PRO A 134 -12.63 -10.53 6.05
C PRO A 134 -12.26 -10.49 4.58
N CYS A 135 -10.99 -10.75 4.27
CA CYS A 135 -10.57 -10.84 2.89
C CYS A 135 -11.35 -11.95 2.18
N GLU A 136 -11.83 -11.64 0.98
CA GLU A 136 -12.68 -12.55 0.21
C GLU A 136 -11.86 -13.69 -0.38
N GLU A 137 -11.59 -14.71 0.45
CA GLU A 137 -11.05 -15.96 -0.06
C GLU A 137 -12.09 -16.71 -0.91
N GLU A 138 -13.33 -16.28 -0.78
CA GLU A 138 -14.46 -16.84 -1.50
C GLU A 138 -14.33 -16.74 -3.01
N ASP A 139 -13.67 -15.73 -3.52
CA ASP A 139 -13.46 -15.59 -4.96
C ASP A 139 -12.66 -16.77 -5.50
N THR A 140 -11.68 -17.24 -4.76
CA THR A 140 -10.92 -18.42 -5.14
C THR A 140 -11.78 -19.68 -5.09
N GLN A 141 -12.64 -19.79 -4.08
CA GLN A 141 -13.54 -20.92 -3.94
C GLN A 141 -14.61 -20.95 -5.02
N GLU A 142 -15.09 -19.79 -5.42
CA GLU A 142 -16.08 -19.69 -6.52
C GLU A 142 -15.47 -20.16 -7.83
N VAL A 143 -14.22 -19.79 -8.10
CA VAL A 143 -13.52 -20.25 -9.29
C VAL A 143 -13.40 -21.78 -9.29
N GLU A 144 -13.04 -22.36 -8.17
CA GLU A 144 -12.95 -23.81 -8.03
C GLU A 144 -14.27 -24.50 -8.26
N ARG A 145 -15.37 -23.92 -7.76
CA ARG A 145 -16.72 -24.47 -7.95
C ARG A 145 -17.16 -24.41 -9.39
N ASN A 146 -16.75 -23.39 -10.12
CA ASN A 146 -17.11 -23.24 -11.53
C ASN A 146 -16.37 -24.24 -12.42
N GLU A 147 -15.30 -24.79 -11.96
CA GLU A 147 -14.54 -25.80 -12.69
C GLU A 147 -15.13 -27.20 -12.54
N THR A 148 -15.98 -27.39 -11.58
CA THR A 148 -16.64 -28.68 -11.33
C THR A 148 -18.03 -28.72 -11.94
#